data_c4fae752cc213cc48d46c0d7a4b015e0
#
_entry.id   c4fae752cc213cc48d46c0d7a4b015e0
#
_cell.length_a   1.000
_cell.length_b   1.000
_cell.length_c   1.000
_cell.angle_alpha   90.00
_cell.angle_beta   90.00
_cell.angle_gamma   90.00
#
_symmetry.space_group_name_H-M   'P 1'
#
loop_
_entity.id
_entity.type
_entity.pdbx_description
1 polymer ?
#
loop_
_entity_poly.entity_id
_entity_poly.type
_entity_poly.pdbx_seq_one_letter_code
_entity_poly.pdbx_strand_id
1 'polypeptide(L)'
;GGFNSFSANVNSLTLADPTDAAFMENRRGKMLPSLGAGIYFQMPNFYLGASVPSILENSLFATGNSNSMDISKERRHYYFIAGAVFAISPSVKFKPTLLAKLVQNAPFQVDVTGTFMLRELIDLGIMYRTGDGVGALVGVHVSKQFLFGYSFDWSTGVRTGKFNGGSHEIMLRYDLLFNNDEKIKSPRYF
;
A
#
# COMPACT_ATOMS: atom_id res chain seq x y z
N GLY A 1 6.39 9.68 -12.17
CA GLY A 1 7.79 9.79 -11.76
C GLY A 1 7.96 10.79 -10.64
N GLY A 2 9.02 10.67 -9.89
CA GLY A 2 9.33 11.55 -8.75
C GLY A 2 10.79 11.45 -8.33
N PHE A 3 11.12 12.12 -7.24
CA PHE A 3 12.43 12.05 -6.61
C PHE A 3 12.26 11.70 -5.15
N ASN A 4 13.04 10.73 -4.68
CA ASN A 4 13.14 10.38 -3.27
C ASN A 4 14.39 11.05 -2.69
N SER A 5 14.25 11.74 -1.55
CA SER A 5 15.40 12.29 -0.82
C SER A 5 15.69 11.40 0.38
N PHE A 6 16.91 10.89 0.43
CA PHE A 6 17.36 10.08 1.55
C PHE A 6 18.46 10.82 2.32
N SER A 7 18.29 10.93 3.63
CA SER A 7 19.32 11.44 4.55
C SER A 7 19.39 10.56 5.79
N ALA A 8 20.60 10.23 6.21
CA ALA A 8 20.84 9.50 7.45
C ALA A 8 21.91 10.23 8.27
N ASN A 9 21.58 10.55 9.52
CA ASN A 9 22.53 11.11 10.50
C ASN A 9 23.06 9.94 11.35
N VAL A 10 24.19 9.41 10.93
CA VAL A 10 24.82 8.25 11.58
C VAL A 10 25.48 8.63 12.91
N ASN A 11 25.93 9.88 13.06
CA ASN A 11 26.61 10.35 14.28
C ASN A 11 25.72 10.36 15.53
N SER A 12 24.40 10.25 15.35
CA SER A 12 23.44 10.18 16.47
C SER A 12 23.13 8.75 16.92
N LEU A 13 23.70 7.74 16.24
CA LEU A 13 23.42 6.33 16.53
C LEU A 13 24.53 5.75 17.42
N THR A 14 24.14 4.99 18.44
CA THR A 14 25.07 4.17 19.21
C THR A 14 25.27 2.86 18.46
N LEU A 15 26.40 2.73 17.78
CA LEU A 15 26.72 1.56 16.99
C LEU A 15 27.23 0.42 17.87
N ALA A 16 26.78 -0.79 17.62
CA ALA A 16 27.27 -2.01 18.27
C ALA A 16 28.73 -2.31 17.83
N ASP A 17 29.07 -1.96 16.58
CA ASP A 17 30.44 -1.99 16.03
C ASP A 17 30.77 -0.62 15.44
N PRO A 18 31.65 0.17 16.11
CA PRO A 18 32.07 1.50 15.64
C PRO A 18 32.94 1.44 14.36
N THR A 19 33.43 0.29 13.98
CA THR A 19 34.31 0.10 12.80
C THR A 19 33.57 -0.27 11.53
N ASP A 20 32.23 -0.44 11.59
CA ASP A 20 31.43 -0.77 10.43
C ASP A 20 31.43 0.37 9.39
N ALA A 21 32.10 0.11 8.27
CA ALA A 21 32.28 1.05 7.18
C ALA A 21 30.95 1.56 6.59
N ALA A 22 29.84 0.83 6.77
CA ALA A 22 28.52 1.25 6.32
C ALA A 22 27.99 2.48 7.06
N PHE A 23 28.50 2.73 8.28
CA PHE A 23 28.04 3.80 9.19
C PHE A 23 29.10 4.85 9.50
N MET A 24 30.23 4.86 8.75
CA MET A 24 31.31 5.84 9.01
C MET A 24 31.04 7.25 8.47
N GLU A 25 30.09 7.44 7.55
CA GLU A 25 29.83 8.73 6.93
C GLU A 25 28.36 9.15 7.06
N ASN A 26 28.15 10.39 7.53
CA ASN A 26 26.85 11.05 7.44
C ASN A 26 26.45 11.26 6.00
N ARG A 27 25.29 10.77 5.63
CA ARG A 27 24.77 10.95 4.28
C ARG A 27 23.69 12.03 4.26
N ARG A 28 23.97 13.11 3.55
CA ARG A 28 23.06 14.23 3.38
C ARG A 28 22.47 14.22 1.98
N GLY A 29 21.13 14.18 1.92
CA GLY A 29 20.37 14.64 0.75
C GLY A 29 20.67 13.97 -0.59
N LYS A 30 20.85 12.64 -0.65
CA LYS A 30 20.94 11.96 -1.94
C LYS A 30 19.55 11.97 -2.60
N MET A 31 19.40 12.73 -3.69
CA MET A 31 18.21 12.68 -4.51
C MET A 31 18.27 11.48 -5.45
N LEU A 32 17.29 10.60 -5.38
CA LEU A 32 17.19 9.40 -6.18
C LEU A 32 15.96 9.53 -7.08
N PRO A 33 16.11 9.43 -8.41
CA PRO A 33 14.96 9.45 -9.31
C PRO A 33 14.12 8.19 -9.11
N SER A 34 12.80 8.33 -9.16
CA SER A 34 11.84 7.24 -9.12
C SER A 34 10.94 7.31 -10.34
N LEU A 35 10.82 6.18 -11.03
CA LEU A 35 9.92 6.02 -12.18
C LEU A 35 9.09 4.76 -11.94
N GLY A 36 7.77 4.91 -12.03
CA GLY A 36 6.83 3.80 -11.94
C GLY A 36 5.93 3.71 -13.17
N ALA A 37 5.36 2.54 -13.39
CA ALA A 37 4.36 2.31 -14.42
C ALA A 37 3.26 1.39 -13.90
N GLY A 38 2.08 1.48 -14.49
CA GLY A 38 0.97 0.62 -14.18
C GLY A 38 -0.07 0.64 -15.28
N ILE A 39 -0.88 -0.40 -15.29
CA ILE A 39 -2.06 -0.53 -16.13
C ILE A 39 -3.26 -0.82 -15.24
N TYR A 40 -4.37 -0.20 -15.54
CA TYR A 40 -5.61 -0.36 -14.83
C TYR A 40 -6.76 -0.52 -15.81
N PHE A 41 -7.51 -1.59 -15.63
CA PHE A 41 -8.70 -1.89 -16.42
C PHE A 41 -9.91 -1.92 -15.49
N GLN A 42 -10.99 -1.28 -15.91
CA GLN A 42 -12.18 -1.13 -15.09
C GLN A 42 -13.45 -1.31 -15.92
N MET A 43 -14.41 -2.03 -15.33
CA MET A 43 -15.79 -2.17 -15.75
C MET A 43 -16.74 -1.74 -14.62
N PRO A 44 -18.06 -1.61 -14.87
CA PRO A 44 -19.00 -1.19 -13.83
C PRO A 44 -18.98 -2.05 -12.56
N ASN A 45 -18.67 -3.33 -12.68
CA ASN A 45 -18.78 -4.32 -11.59
C ASN A 45 -17.45 -4.97 -11.21
N PHE A 46 -16.35 -4.72 -11.93
CA PHE A 46 -15.04 -5.25 -11.57
C PHE A 46 -13.89 -4.39 -12.08
N TYR A 47 -12.74 -4.55 -11.48
CA TYR A 47 -11.49 -3.95 -11.92
C TYR A 47 -10.32 -4.92 -11.78
N LEU A 48 -9.30 -4.68 -12.60
CA LEU A 48 -8.01 -5.35 -12.55
C LEU A 48 -6.92 -4.29 -12.71
N GLY A 49 -5.82 -4.44 -12.00
CA GLY A 49 -4.68 -3.55 -12.15
C GLY A 49 -3.36 -4.26 -11.90
N ALA A 50 -2.32 -3.77 -12.53
CA ALA A 50 -0.94 -4.19 -12.30
C ALA A 50 -0.05 -2.96 -12.27
N SER A 51 0.90 -2.89 -11.35
CA SER A 51 1.82 -1.76 -11.25
C SER A 51 3.18 -2.13 -10.68
N VAL A 52 4.16 -1.33 -11.10
CA VAL A 52 5.53 -1.31 -10.56
C VAL A 52 5.82 0.14 -10.17
N PRO A 53 5.65 0.53 -8.90
CA PRO A 53 5.82 1.92 -8.46
C PRO A 53 7.25 2.44 -8.60
N SER A 54 8.25 1.57 -8.47
CA SER A 54 9.66 1.91 -8.69
C SER A 54 10.30 0.87 -9.61
N ILE A 55 10.54 1.27 -10.85
CA ILE A 55 11.24 0.45 -11.85
C ILE A 55 12.75 0.55 -11.64
N LEU A 56 13.22 1.72 -11.19
CA LEU A 56 14.62 1.98 -10.94
C LEU A 56 15.03 1.40 -9.57
N GLU A 57 16.01 0.52 -9.60
CA GLU A 57 16.63 0.00 -8.38
C GLU A 57 17.77 0.93 -7.97
N ASN A 58 17.49 1.86 -7.10
CA ASN A 58 18.48 2.79 -6.60
C ASN A 58 19.32 2.13 -5.51
N SER A 59 20.66 2.30 -5.59
CA SER A 59 21.56 1.94 -4.50
C SER A 59 21.58 3.09 -3.47
N LEU A 60 21.13 2.81 -2.27
CA LEU A 60 21.12 3.78 -1.16
C LEU A 60 22.55 4.01 -0.65
N PHE A 61 23.40 2.99 -0.70
CA PHE A 61 24.78 3.03 -0.25
C PHE A 61 25.70 2.60 -1.40
N ALA A 62 26.25 3.54 -2.13
CA ALA A 62 27.36 3.30 -3.04
C ALA A 62 28.66 3.52 -2.24
N THR A 63 29.22 2.47 -1.69
CA THR A 63 30.59 2.50 -1.16
C THR A 63 31.54 2.17 -2.31
N GLY A 64 32.56 3.01 -2.55
CA GLY A 64 33.46 2.91 -3.68
C GLY A 64 34.40 1.68 -3.69
N ASN A 65 34.20 0.68 -2.86
CA ASN A 65 34.93 -0.58 -2.85
C ASN A 65 34.04 -1.71 -3.33
N SER A 66 34.47 -2.37 -4.39
CA SER A 66 33.80 -3.44 -5.13
C SER A 66 33.48 -4.72 -4.33
N ASN A 67 33.82 -4.80 -3.05
CA ASN A 67 33.64 -5.97 -2.19
C ASN A 67 32.61 -5.80 -1.07
N SER A 68 31.97 -4.64 -0.93
CA SER A 68 30.86 -4.50 0.00
C SER A 68 29.60 -5.05 -0.64
N MET A 69 29.01 -6.09 -0.04
CA MET A 69 27.67 -6.59 -0.39
C MET A 69 26.71 -5.42 -0.54
N ASP A 70 25.98 -5.42 -1.65
CA ASP A 70 24.97 -4.44 -2.04
C ASP A 70 23.74 -4.56 -1.10
N ILE A 71 23.95 -4.34 0.22
CA ILE A 71 22.98 -4.60 1.30
C ILE A 71 21.80 -3.65 1.26
N SER A 72 21.90 -2.55 0.51
CA SER A 72 20.89 -1.49 0.52
C SER A 72 20.42 -1.08 -0.87
N LYS A 73 20.18 -2.06 -1.72
CA LYS A 73 19.55 -1.84 -3.00
C LYS A 73 18.02 -1.82 -2.84
N GLU A 74 17.39 -0.78 -3.36
CA GLU A 74 15.93 -0.71 -3.44
C GLU A 74 15.43 -1.88 -4.31
N ARG A 75 14.53 -2.72 -3.76
CA ARG A 75 13.98 -3.86 -4.48
C ARG A 75 12.72 -3.46 -5.22
N ARG A 76 12.51 -3.99 -6.42
CA ARG A 76 11.27 -3.77 -7.17
C ARG A 76 10.11 -4.46 -6.49
N HIS A 77 9.01 -3.72 -6.39
CA HIS A 77 7.73 -4.22 -5.91
C HIS A 77 6.78 -4.32 -7.09
N TYR A 78 6.17 -5.47 -7.28
CA TYR A 78 5.11 -5.69 -8.25
C TYR A 78 3.81 -5.83 -7.50
N TYR A 79 2.80 -5.08 -7.92
CA TYR A 79 1.47 -5.13 -7.33
C TYR A 79 0.46 -5.55 -8.38
N PHE A 80 -0.45 -6.45 -7.99
CA PHE A 80 -1.61 -6.85 -8.75
C PHE A 80 -2.83 -6.64 -7.88
N ILE A 81 -3.83 -5.93 -8.40
CA ILE A 81 -5.07 -5.68 -7.69
C ILE A 81 -6.24 -6.21 -8.52
N ALA A 82 -7.23 -6.74 -7.84
CA ALA A 82 -8.49 -7.14 -8.44
C ALA A 82 -9.63 -6.89 -7.46
N GLY A 83 -10.79 -6.56 -7.97
CA GLY A 83 -11.99 -6.43 -7.16
C GLY A 83 -13.24 -6.51 -8.01
N ALA A 84 -14.32 -6.92 -7.37
CA ALA A 84 -15.63 -6.99 -7.99
C ALA A 84 -16.72 -6.52 -7.04
N VAL A 85 -17.88 -6.17 -7.56
CA VAL A 85 -19.08 -5.82 -6.78
C VAL A 85 -20.23 -6.72 -7.18
N PHE A 86 -20.81 -7.39 -6.19
CA PHE A 86 -21.98 -8.26 -6.34
C PHE A 86 -23.15 -7.64 -5.57
N ALA A 87 -24.26 -7.37 -6.26
CA ALA A 87 -25.51 -7.00 -5.62
C ALA A 87 -26.17 -8.24 -5.01
N ILE A 88 -26.17 -8.35 -3.68
CA ILE A 88 -26.85 -9.45 -2.97
C ILE A 88 -28.33 -9.13 -2.84
N SER A 89 -28.65 -7.87 -2.53
CA SER A 89 -30.01 -7.34 -2.46
C SER A 89 -30.02 -5.87 -2.89
N PRO A 90 -31.20 -5.23 -3.03
CA PRO A 90 -31.27 -3.80 -3.32
C PRO A 90 -30.56 -2.91 -2.30
N SER A 91 -30.39 -3.40 -1.07
CA SER A 91 -29.78 -2.66 0.04
C SER A 91 -28.40 -3.17 0.44
N VAL A 92 -27.91 -4.29 -0.13
CA VAL A 92 -26.66 -4.93 0.28
C VAL A 92 -25.85 -5.30 -0.94
N LYS A 93 -24.63 -4.80 -1.00
CA LYS A 93 -23.63 -5.18 -1.99
C LYS A 93 -22.43 -5.82 -1.30
N PHE A 94 -21.84 -6.83 -1.92
CA PHE A 94 -20.61 -7.46 -1.46
C PHE A 94 -19.46 -7.12 -2.41
N LYS A 95 -18.37 -6.64 -1.85
CA LYS A 95 -17.18 -6.22 -2.60
C LYS A 95 -15.96 -7.02 -2.14
N PRO A 96 -15.65 -8.17 -2.75
CA PRO A 96 -14.37 -8.83 -2.59
C PRO A 96 -13.28 -8.05 -3.31
N THR A 97 -12.11 -7.94 -2.68
CA THR A 97 -10.90 -7.37 -3.27
C THR A 97 -9.70 -8.23 -2.97
N LEU A 98 -8.74 -8.22 -3.87
CA LEU A 98 -7.48 -8.94 -3.77
C LEU A 98 -6.35 -7.99 -4.13
N LEU A 99 -5.32 -7.96 -3.29
CA LEU A 99 -4.05 -7.31 -3.57
C LEU A 99 -2.94 -8.35 -3.43
N ALA A 100 -2.19 -8.59 -4.50
CA ALA A 100 -1.01 -9.43 -4.49
C ALA A 100 0.25 -8.58 -4.62
N LYS A 101 1.23 -8.85 -3.79
CA LYS A 101 2.53 -8.17 -3.74
C LYS A 101 3.65 -9.18 -3.93
N LEU A 102 4.50 -8.93 -4.93
CA LEU A 102 5.72 -9.69 -5.19
C LEU A 102 6.94 -8.78 -5.04
N VAL A 103 7.91 -9.27 -4.29
CA VAL A 103 9.21 -8.62 -4.12
C VAL A 103 10.28 -9.69 -4.26
N GLN A 104 11.36 -9.38 -4.98
CA GLN A 104 12.46 -10.32 -5.15
C GLN A 104 13.08 -10.66 -3.79
N ASN A 105 13.25 -11.95 -3.51
CA ASN A 105 13.80 -12.51 -2.26
C ASN A 105 12.93 -12.21 -1.01
N ALA A 106 11.65 -11.93 -1.19
CA ALA A 106 10.68 -11.85 -0.11
C ALA A 106 9.53 -12.85 -0.32
N PRO A 107 8.85 -13.30 0.74
CA PRO A 107 7.67 -14.13 0.60
C PRO A 107 6.58 -13.44 -0.21
N PHE A 108 5.88 -14.20 -1.04
CA PHE A 108 4.70 -13.73 -1.74
C PHE A 108 3.61 -13.35 -0.73
N GLN A 109 3.06 -12.16 -0.86
CA GLN A 109 2.03 -11.64 0.03
C GLN A 109 0.74 -11.43 -0.76
N VAL A 110 -0.36 -11.89 -0.18
CA VAL A 110 -1.72 -11.67 -0.70
C VAL A 110 -2.60 -11.14 0.42
N ASP A 111 -3.29 -10.04 0.13
CA ASP A 111 -4.32 -9.46 0.97
C ASP A 111 -5.67 -9.74 0.31
N VAL A 112 -6.57 -10.39 1.03
CA VAL A 112 -7.94 -10.63 0.59
C VAL A 112 -8.87 -9.87 1.53
N THR A 113 -9.74 -9.03 0.95
CA THR A 113 -10.70 -8.25 1.74
C THR A 113 -12.11 -8.55 1.24
N GLY A 114 -13.02 -8.79 2.16
CA GLY A 114 -14.46 -8.86 1.88
C GLY A 114 -15.18 -7.69 2.56
N THR A 115 -15.84 -6.86 1.77
CA THR A 115 -16.57 -5.68 2.28
C THR A 115 -18.04 -5.79 1.93
N PHE A 116 -18.91 -5.61 2.93
CA PHE A 116 -20.36 -5.43 2.75
C PHE A 116 -20.68 -3.94 2.76
N MET A 117 -21.30 -3.48 1.70
CA MET A 117 -21.81 -2.13 1.55
C MET A 117 -23.32 -2.16 1.83
N LEU A 118 -23.74 -1.47 2.90
CA LEU A 118 -25.12 -1.43 3.40
C LEU A 118 -25.77 -0.11 3.01
N ARG A 119 -26.84 -0.18 2.20
CA ARG A 119 -27.64 0.97 1.73
C ARG A 119 -26.80 2.10 1.13
N GLU A 120 -25.59 1.80 0.63
CA GLU A 120 -24.62 2.80 0.15
C GLU A 120 -24.25 3.87 1.21
N LEU A 121 -24.44 3.55 2.49
CA LEU A 121 -24.14 4.43 3.62
C LEU A 121 -23.00 3.92 4.49
N ILE A 122 -22.92 2.61 4.68
CA ILE A 122 -21.95 1.99 5.59
C ILE A 122 -21.24 0.85 4.87
N ASP A 123 -19.92 0.86 4.93
CA ASP A 123 -19.06 -0.21 4.50
C ASP A 123 -18.51 -0.94 5.72
N LEU A 124 -18.68 -2.26 5.78
CA LEU A 124 -18.11 -3.12 6.82
C LEU A 124 -17.29 -4.20 6.15
N GLY A 125 -16.02 -4.31 6.51
CA GLY A 125 -15.13 -5.28 5.86
C GLY A 125 -14.16 -5.93 6.82
N ILE A 126 -13.70 -7.11 6.40
CA ILE A 126 -12.64 -7.85 7.03
C ILE A 126 -11.56 -8.13 5.99
N MET A 127 -10.31 -8.10 6.42
CA MET A 127 -9.13 -8.37 5.60
C MET A 127 -8.33 -9.51 6.21
N TYR A 128 -7.78 -10.34 5.35
CA TYR A 128 -6.77 -11.33 5.70
C TYR A 128 -5.52 -11.11 4.86
N ARG A 129 -4.38 -11.02 5.50
CA ARG A 129 -3.05 -10.87 4.88
C ARG A 129 -2.23 -12.12 5.12
N THR A 130 -1.78 -12.77 4.05
CA THR A 130 -0.96 -13.98 4.15
C THR A 130 0.35 -13.70 4.89
N GLY A 131 0.64 -14.52 5.91
CA GLY A 131 1.88 -14.44 6.68
C GLY A 131 2.01 -13.27 7.64
N ASP A 132 0.98 -12.42 7.78
CA ASP A 132 1.04 -11.23 8.64
C ASP A 132 -0.15 -11.14 9.61
N GLY A 133 -1.41 -11.11 9.14
CA GLY A 133 -2.50 -10.92 10.08
C GLY A 133 -3.89 -10.76 9.49
N VAL A 134 -4.76 -10.20 10.30
CA VAL A 134 -6.16 -9.91 9.98
C VAL A 134 -6.45 -8.44 10.26
N GLY A 135 -7.40 -7.89 9.52
CA GLY A 135 -7.85 -6.52 9.72
C GLY A 135 -9.36 -6.40 9.64
N ALA A 136 -9.87 -5.32 10.18
CA ALA A 136 -11.26 -4.91 10.05
C ALA A 136 -11.32 -3.48 9.54
N LEU A 137 -12.34 -3.17 8.75
CA LEU A 137 -12.55 -1.83 8.24
C LEU A 137 -14.02 -1.42 8.36
N VAL A 138 -14.24 -0.14 8.62
CA VAL A 138 -15.54 0.50 8.58
C VAL A 138 -15.44 1.78 7.76
N GLY A 139 -16.42 2.00 6.89
CA GLY A 139 -16.57 3.22 6.11
C GLY A 139 -17.95 3.82 6.31
N VAL A 140 -18.04 5.14 6.35
CA VAL A 140 -19.31 5.87 6.44
C VAL A 140 -19.38 6.89 5.31
N HIS A 141 -20.32 6.73 4.41
CA HIS A 141 -20.63 7.68 3.35
C HIS A 141 -21.50 8.82 3.91
N VAL A 142 -20.83 9.87 4.38
CA VAL A 142 -21.49 11.05 4.96
C VAL A 142 -22.33 11.79 3.91
N SER A 143 -21.85 11.77 2.67
CA SER A 143 -22.56 12.32 1.51
C SER A 143 -22.18 11.53 0.25
N LYS A 144 -22.78 11.89 -0.91
CA LYS A 144 -22.41 11.32 -2.20
C LYS A 144 -20.95 11.60 -2.61
N GLN A 145 -20.33 12.58 -1.98
CA GLN A 145 -18.98 13.04 -2.29
C GLN A 145 -17.97 12.71 -1.20
N PHE A 146 -18.44 12.48 0.05
CA PHE A 146 -17.56 12.37 1.19
C PHE A 146 -17.69 11.02 1.89
N LEU A 147 -16.57 10.29 1.98
CA LEU A 147 -16.44 9.03 2.71
C LEU A 147 -15.39 9.18 3.80
N PHE A 148 -15.76 8.82 5.00
CA PHE A 148 -14.86 8.61 6.13
C PHE A 148 -14.63 7.11 6.32
N GLY A 149 -13.38 6.69 6.43
CA GLY A 149 -13.02 5.31 6.69
C GLY A 149 -12.08 5.18 7.89
N TYR A 150 -12.20 4.06 8.56
CA TYR A 150 -11.29 3.63 9.62
C TYR A 150 -10.98 2.16 9.44
N SER A 151 -9.71 1.79 9.60
CA SER A 151 -9.29 0.40 9.66
C SER A 151 -8.38 0.12 10.84
N PHE A 152 -8.43 -1.12 11.27
CA PHE A 152 -7.56 -1.69 12.30
C PHE A 152 -6.97 -2.98 11.79
N ASP A 153 -5.62 -3.07 11.77
CA ASP A 153 -4.88 -4.24 11.35
C ASP A 153 -4.17 -4.86 12.56
N TRP A 154 -4.39 -6.13 12.77
CA TRP A 154 -3.74 -6.91 13.81
C TRP A 154 -2.76 -7.89 13.19
N SER A 155 -1.46 -7.64 13.41
CA SER A 155 -0.39 -8.55 13.02
C SER A 155 -0.37 -9.77 13.92
N THR A 156 -0.59 -10.95 13.33
CA THR A 156 -0.49 -12.25 14.02
C THR A 156 0.82 -12.97 13.71
N GLY A 157 1.66 -12.37 12.87
CA GLY A 157 2.93 -12.95 12.43
C GLY A 157 3.91 -13.20 13.58
N VAL A 158 4.60 -14.35 13.54
CA VAL A 158 5.52 -14.80 14.60
C VAL A 158 6.64 -13.79 14.89
N ARG A 159 7.00 -12.96 13.90
CA ARG A 159 8.09 -11.97 14.01
C ARG A 159 7.63 -10.63 14.56
N THR A 160 6.43 -10.20 14.25
CA THR A 160 5.91 -8.86 14.55
C THR A 160 4.79 -8.86 15.59
N GLY A 161 3.98 -9.93 15.66
CA GLY A 161 2.80 -9.97 16.51
C GLY A 161 3.07 -9.91 18.01
N LYS A 162 4.29 -10.24 18.46
CA LYS A 162 4.67 -10.13 19.90
C LYS A 162 4.95 -8.68 20.34
N PHE A 163 5.25 -7.77 19.42
CA PHE A 163 5.71 -6.42 19.70
C PHE A 163 4.82 -5.33 19.08
N ASN A 164 3.82 -5.72 18.30
CA ASN A 164 2.95 -4.77 17.60
C ASN A 164 1.51 -4.90 18.16
N GLY A 165 1.03 -3.84 18.80
CA GLY A 165 -0.34 -3.72 19.32
C GLY A 165 -1.42 -3.53 18.23
N GLY A 166 -1.06 -3.61 16.97
CA GLY A 166 -1.91 -3.33 15.83
C GLY A 166 -1.65 -1.95 15.21
N SER A 167 -2.18 -1.75 14.02
CA SER A 167 -2.10 -0.47 13.28
C SER A 167 -3.50 0.12 13.10
N HIS A 168 -3.63 1.40 13.32
CA HIS A 168 -4.86 2.17 13.14
C HIS A 168 -4.70 3.10 11.95
N GLU A 169 -5.65 3.08 11.02
CA GLU A 169 -5.63 3.95 9.84
C GLU A 169 -6.95 4.71 9.73
N ILE A 170 -6.84 5.99 9.37
CA ILE A 170 -7.98 6.85 9.07
C ILE A 170 -7.89 7.25 7.61
N MET A 171 -8.98 7.11 6.87
CA MET A 171 -9.10 7.52 5.48
C MET A 171 -10.19 8.55 5.31
N LEU A 172 -9.90 9.59 4.57
CA LEU A 172 -10.86 10.58 4.09
C LEU A 172 -10.82 10.56 2.55
N ARG A 173 -11.99 10.39 1.93
CA ARG A 173 -12.14 10.48 0.47
C ARG A 173 -13.17 11.54 0.13
N TYR A 174 -12.80 12.41 -0.79
CA TYR A 174 -13.69 13.41 -1.36
C TYR A 174 -13.72 13.28 -2.88
N ASP A 175 -14.89 13.02 -3.45
CA ASP A 175 -15.09 12.88 -4.88
C ASP A 175 -15.58 14.20 -5.46
N LEU A 176 -14.78 14.83 -6.33
CA LEU A 176 -15.14 16.02 -7.07
C LEU A 176 -16.15 15.64 -8.17
N LEU A 177 -17.42 15.95 -7.95
CA LEU A 177 -18.46 15.77 -8.97
C LEU A 177 -18.59 17.07 -9.77
N PHE A 178 -18.09 17.09 -10.99
CA PHE A 178 -18.37 18.17 -11.92
C PHE A 178 -19.73 17.91 -12.57
N ASN A 179 -20.60 18.91 -12.48
CA ASN A 179 -21.97 18.87 -13.01
C ASN A 179 -21.95 19.06 -14.55
N ASN A 180 -21.37 18.10 -15.27
CA ASN A 180 -21.51 18.03 -16.71
C ASN A 180 -22.48 16.89 -17.01
N ASP A 181 -23.52 17.19 -17.79
CA ASP A 181 -24.57 16.25 -18.24
C ASP A 181 -24.04 15.11 -19.12
N GLU A 182 -22.75 15.04 -19.37
CA GLU A 182 -22.09 13.88 -19.94
C GLU A 182 -21.86 12.82 -18.88
N LYS A 183 -22.46 11.67 -19.11
CA LYS A 183 -22.42 10.44 -18.29
C LYS A 183 -20.99 9.93 -18.08
N ILE A 184 -20.19 10.64 -17.33
CA ILE A 184 -19.00 10.07 -16.72
C ILE A 184 -19.52 9.10 -15.67
N LYS A 185 -19.57 7.83 -16.02
CA LYS A 185 -19.80 6.75 -15.07
C LYS A 185 -18.57 6.66 -14.18
N SER A 186 -18.48 7.60 -13.22
CA SER A 186 -17.54 7.41 -12.12
C SER A 186 -18.00 6.15 -11.39
N PRO A 187 -17.17 5.13 -11.29
CA PRO A 187 -17.54 3.92 -10.59
C PRO A 187 -17.56 4.24 -9.10
N ARG A 188 -18.73 4.46 -8.56
CA ARG A 188 -18.96 4.72 -7.13
C ARG A 188 -18.53 3.58 -6.21
N TYR A 189 -18.05 2.48 -6.76
CA TYR A 189 -17.76 1.26 -5.99
C TYR A 189 -16.26 1.01 -5.77
N PHE A 190 -15.38 1.76 -6.42
CA PHE A 190 -13.92 1.55 -6.35
C PHE A 190 -13.16 2.81 -5.99
#